data_f91ca6241ca6f27b8a0eb5ae452d029a
#
_entry.id   f91ca6241ca6f27b8a0eb5ae452d029a
#
_cell.length_a   1.000
_cell.length_b   1.000
_cell.length_c   1.000
_cell.angle_alpha   90.00
_cell.angle_beta   90.00
_cell.angle_gamma   90.00
#
_symmetry.space_group_name_H-M   'P 1'
#
loop_
_entity.id
_entity.type
_entity.pdbx_description
1 polymer ?
#
loop_
_entity_poly.entity_id
_entity_poly.type
_entity_poly.pdbx_seq_one_letter_code
_entity_poly.pdbx_strand_id
1 'polypeptide(L)'
;MKSRFVSTICLAMALTTLNSTFAEDDLQKLVIVAGKPSHPPRMHEFNAGVQLLNKCLQNVPGLQVEIVLNGWPEDESVFNGADAVVFYMDGGGRHEVVQENGRRMKMIDGWTSKGVGIGCMHYGVEVLKDQAGPQFKRWIGGYYENSFSCNPIWEPVFNQFEKHPVTQGVKPFQIKDEWYFNMRFIADLPGNKRGKADNMSFVPILVASPDDEVRNGPYVHPKGPYEHIQQAKGRAEAMMWAVERPDGGRGFGFTGGHFHDNWSNDNYRKVVLNGLVWLAKGEVPENGIESSVSEADLNANLDPKPVKKPKKKKK
;
A
#
# COMPACT_ATOMS: atom_id res chain seq x y z
N MET A 1 -3.19 -79.23 17.31
CA MET A 1 -3.13 -77.81 17.78
C MET A 1 -2.09 -77.06 16.95
N LYS A 2 -2.52 -76.26 16.02
CA LYS A 2 -1.62 -75.41 15.18
C LYS A 2 -1.78 -73.96 15.61
N SER A 3 -0.74 -73.39 16.26
CA SER A 3 -0.64 -72.00 16.65
C SER A 3 -0.36 -71.17 15.42
N ARG A 4 -1.19 -70.12 15.14
CA ARG A 4 -0.95 -69.11 14.11
C ARG A 4 -0.34 -67.84 14.80
N PHE A 5 0.89 -67.59 14.50
CA PHE A 5 1.50 -66.28 14.81
C PHE A 5 1.00 -65.22 13.83
N VAL A 6 0.37 -64.16 14.36
CA VAL A 6 0.04 -62.94 13.62
C VAL A 6 1.15 -61.92 13.86
N SER A 7 1.91 -61.65 12.83
CA SER A 7 2.92 -60.59 12.87
C SER A 7 2.27 -59.24 12.51
N THR A 8 2.17 -58.36 13.48
CA THR A 8 1.74 -56.96 13.28
C THR A 8 2.94 -56.13 12.81
N ILE A 9 2.89 -55.69 11.55
CA ILE A 9 3.89 -54.76 11.00
C ILE A 9 3.41 -53.36 11.34
N CYS A 10 4.11 -52.65 12.24
CA CYS A 10 3.94 -51.21 12.47
C CYS A 10 4.69 -50.45 11.39
N LEU A 11 3.95 -49.81 10.48
CA LEU A 11 4.48 -48.88 9.49
C LEU A 11 4.66 -47.51 10.15
N ALA A 12 5.87 -47.15 10.50
CA ALA A 12 6.20 -45.80 10.96
C ALA A 12 6.28 -44.85 9.75
N MET A 13 5.27 -44.01 9.59
CA MET A 13 5.37 -42.86 8.66
C MET A 13 6.31 -41.79 9.25
N ALA A 14 7.50 -41.69 8.70
CA ALA A 14 8.39 -40.55 8.96
C ALA A 14 7.85 -39.37 8.18
N LEU A 15 7.27 -38.37 8.90
CA LEU A 15 7.02 -37.04 8.34
C LEU A 15 8.39 -36.36 8.18
N THR A 16 8.92 -36.30 6.97
CA THR A 16 10.03 -35.42 6.62
C THR A 16 9.45 -34.02 6.40
N THR A 17 9.64 -33.16 7.38
CA THR A 17 9.45 -31.70 7.17
C THR A 17 10.57 -31.23 6.24
N LEU A 18 10.24 -30.92 4.98
CA LEU A 18 11.12 -30.18 4.08
C LEU A 18 11.23 -28.76 4.60
N ASN A 19 12.26 -28.46 5.38
CA ASN A 19 12.70 -27.09 5.58
C ASN A 19 13.40 -26.66 4.28
N SER A 20 12.71 -25.96 3.39
CA SER A 20 13.32 -25.23 2.29
C SER A 20 14.09 -24.04 2.86
N THR A 21 15.39 -24.18 3.04
CA THR A 21 16.27 -23.04 3.24
C THR A 21 16.49 -22.38 1.88
N PHE A 22 15.88 -21.21 1.66
CA PHE A 22 16.22 -20.37 0.52
C PHE A 22 17.67 -19.89 0.67
N ALA A 23 18.45 -19.89 -0.42
CA ALA A 23 19.72 -19.21 -0.43
C ALA A 23 19.49 -17.70 -0.31
N GLU A 24 20.42 -16.94 0.26
CA GLU A 24 20.26 -15.50 0.49
C GLU A 24 20.07 -14.75 -0.84
N ASP A 25 20.58 -15.27 -1.96
CA ASP A 25 20.40 -14.75 -3.32
C ASP A 25 19.02 -15.03 -3.93
N ASP A 26 18.15 -15.86 -3.29
CA ASP A 26 16.82 -16.22 -3.78
C ASP A 26 15.70 -15.43 -3.08
N LEU A 27 16.04 -14.52 -2.16
CA LEU A 27 15.06 -13.73 -1.41
C LEU A 27 14.62 -12.50 -2.19
N GLN A 28 13.31 -12.29 -2.29
CA GLN A 28 12.77 -11.02 -2.77
C GLN A 28 12.97 -9.93 -1.73
N LYS A 29 13.65 -8.86 -2.10
CA LYS A 29 13.92 -7.73 -1.22
C LYS A 29 12.88 -6.63 -1.39
N LEU A 30 12.13 -6.37 -0.33
CA LEU A 30 11.17 -5.26 -0.21
C LEU A 30 11.74 -4.17 0.69
N VAL A 31 11.85 -2.94 0.19
CA VAL A 31 12.21 -1.78 0.99
C VAL A 31 10.97 -0.92 1.23
N ILE A 32 10.64 -0.62 2.50
CA ILE A 32 9.51 0.25 2.87
C ILE A 32 10.06 1.52 3.53
N VAL A 33 9.78 2.66 2.92
CA VAL A 33 10.24 3.98 3.38
C VAL A 33 9.11 4.71 4.09
N ALA A 34 9.29 4.97 5.38
CA ALA A 34 8.40 5.80 6.19
C ALA A 34 8.76 7.28 6.07
N GLY A 35 7.76 8.13 5.92
CA GLY A 35 7.93 9.58 5.99
C GLY A 35 8.32 10.08 7.38
N LYS A 36 8.65 11.38 7.45
CA LYS A 36 8.90 12.08 8.72
C LYS A 36 7.60 12.23 9.50
N PRO A 37 7.65 12.26 10.84
CA PRO A 37 6.49 12.51 11.67
C PRO A 37 5.73 13.77 11.25
N SER A 38 4.43 13.65 11.04
CA SER A 38 3.54 14.74 10.67
C SER A 38 2.14 14.51 11.25
N HIS A 39 1.25 15.49 11.16
CA HIS A 39 -0.13 15.40 11.61
C HIS A 39 -0.31 15.14 13.13
N PRO A 40 -1.54 15.16 13.67
CA PRO A 40 -1.83 14.84 15.07
C PRO A 40 -1.54 13.36 15.43
N PRO A 41 -1.49 13.03 16.74
CA PRO A 41 -1.35 11.64 17.19
C PRO A 41 -2.38 10.70 16.54
N ARG A 42 -1.96 9.48 16.22
CA ARG A 42 -2.74 8.41 15.57
C ARG A 42 -3.07 8.68 14.10
N MET A 43 -2.55 9.77 13.51
CA MET A 43 -2.66 10.10 12.09
C MET A 43 -1.25 10.18 11.51
N HIS A 44 -1.05 9.67 10.29
CA HIS A 44 0.27 9.64 9.63
C HIS A 44 1.39 9.11 10.54
N GLU A 45 1.10 8.03 11.25
CA GLU A 45 2.09 7.30 12.04
C GLU A 45 2.95 6.43 11.11
N PHE A 46 3.70 7.08 10.21
CA PHE A 46 4.44 6.39 9.15
C PHE A 46 5.47 5.42 9.71
N ASN A 47 6.27 5.85 10.71
CA ASN A 47 7.30 5.01 11.32
C ASN A 47 6.68 3.80 12.06
N ALA A 48 5.62 4.00 12.82
CA ALA A 48 4.92 2.92 13.49
C ALA A 48 4.27 1.98 12.47
N GLY A 49 3.65 2.55 11.43
CA GLY A 49 2.97 1.78 10.38
C GLY A 49 3.91 0.84 9.64
N VAL A 50 5.08 1.32 9.19
CA VAL A 50 6.02 0.43 8.47
C VAL A 50 6.61 -0.64 9.38
N GLN A 51 6.86 -0.35 10.66
CA GLN A 51 7.34 -1.34 11.63
C GLN A 51 6.28 -2.41 11.91
N LEU A 52 5.00 -2.01 12.00
CA LEU A 52 3.88 -2.94 12.16
C LEU A 52 3.70 -3.83 10.92
N LEU A 53 3.75 -3.24 9.72
CA LEU A 53 3.67 -4.00 8.46
C LEU A 53 4.87 -4.95 8.33
N ASN A 54 6.09 -4.51 8.66
CA ASN A 54 7.26 -5.38 8.68
C ASN A 54 7.06 -6.56 9.64
N LYS A 55 6.57 -6.32 10.87
CA LYS A 55 6.23 -7.40 11.80
C LYS A 55 5.27 -8.42 11.19
N CYS A 56 4.25 -7.96 10.48
CA CYS A 56 3.27 -8.84 9.82
C CYS A 56 3.86 -9.66 8.67
N LEU A 57 4.97 -9.22 8.07
CA LEU A 57 5.62 -9.88 6.94
C LEU A 57 6.77 -10.82 7.35
N GLN A 58 7.17 -10.87 8.63
CA GLN A 58 8.33 -11.64 9.10
C GLN A 58 8.31 -13.14 8.76
N ASN A 59 7.12 -13.72 8.59
CA ASN A 59 6.95 -15.13 8.31
C ASN A 59 6.57 -15.44 6.84
N VAL A 60 6.70 -14.46 5.95
CA VAL A 60 6.46 -14.67 4.51
C VAL A 60 7.68 -15.34 3.90
N PRO A 61 7.54 -16.59 3.41
CA PRO A 61 8.68 -17.32 2.85
C PRO A 61 9.27 -16.58 1.64
N GLY A 62 10.59 -16.54 1.56
CA GLY A 62 11.29 -15.94 0.42
C GLY A 62 11.24 -14.42 0.36
N LEU A 63 10.74 -13.73 1.41
CA LEU A 63 10.69 -12.26 1.46
C LEU A 63 11.64 -11.71 2.53
N GLN A 64 12.52 -10.81 2.13
CA GLN A 64 13.30 -9.97 3.03
C GLN A 64 12.72 -8.56 3.04
N VAL A 65 12.45 -8.02 4.22
CA VAL A 65 11.91 -6.65 4.37
C VAL A 65 12.92 -5.76 5.06
N GLU A 66 13.28 -4.68 4.39
CA GLU A 66 14.07 -3.58 4.94
C GLU A 66 13.18 -2.36 5.18
N ILE A 67 13.31 -1.72 6.33
CA ILE A 67 12.55 -0.50 6.64
C ILE A 67 13.47 0.70 6.77
N VAL A 68 13.05 1.81 6.17
CA VAL A 68 13.70 3.11 6.30
C VAL A 68 12.77 4.04 7.04
N LEU A 69 13.25 4.64 8.11
CA LEU A 69 12.46 5.54 8.97
C LEU A 69 12.83 7.01 8.71
N ASN A 70 11.87 7.91 8.97
CA ASN A 70 12.08 9.37 8.96
C ASN A 70 12.48 9.97 7.60
N GLY A 71 11.94 9.44 6.51
CA GLY A 71 12.12 9.99 5.16
C GLY A 71 13.18 9.26 4.34
N TRP A 72 13.78 9.94 3.39
CA TRP A 72 14.78 9.35 2.50
C TRP A 72 16.05 8.98 3.28
N PRO A 73 16.64 7.77 3.05
CA PRO A 73 17.81 7.33 3.79
C PRO A 73 19.05 8.18 3.44
N GLU A 74 19.94 8.35 4.42
CA GLU A 74 21.26 8.95 4.19
C GLU A 74 22.16 7.99 3.39
N ASP A 75 22.12 6.69 3.74
CA ASP A 75 22.77 5.64 2.97
C ASP A 75 21.79 4.99 2.00
N GLU A 76 21.89 5.39 0.74
CA GLU A 76 21.04 4.87 -0.34
C GLU A 76 21.39 3.42 -0.75
N SER A 77 22.46 2.82 -0.19
CA SER A 77 22.80 1.42 -0.45
C SER A 77 21.71 0.45 0.02
N VAL A 78 20.81 0.87 0.92
CA VAL A 78 19.63 0.11 1.32
C VAL A 78 18.75 -0.30 0.14
N PHE A 79 18.75 0.47 -0.94
CA PHE A 79 17.99 0.17 -2.16
C PHE A 79 18.69 -0.82 -3.11
N ASN A 80 19.95 -1.16 -2.85
CA ASN A 80 20.67 -2.10 -3.72
C ASN A 80 20.03 -3.49 -3.65
N GLY A 81 19.79 -4.06 -4.82
CA GLY A 81 19.15 -5.38 -4.94
C GLY A 81 17.66 -5.39 -4.56
N ALA A 82 17.01 -4.25 -4.38
CA ALA A 82 15.58 -4.21 -4.08
C ALA A 82 14.75 -4.68 -5.28
N ASP A 83 13.83 -5.62 -5.06
CA ASP A 83 12.79 -6.02 -6.01
C ASP A 83 11.59 -5.07 -5.98
N ALA A 84 11.36 -4.42 -4.84
CA ALA A 84 10.33 -3.41 -4.70
C ALA A 84 10.70 -2.34 -3.66
N VAL A 85 10.20 -1.11 -3.90
CA VAL A 85 10.31 0.02 -2.98
C VAL A 85 8.93 0.63 -2.77
N VAL A 86 8.55 0.85 -1.52
CA VAL A 86 7.25 1.42 -1.13
C VAL A 86 7.45 2.70 -0.32
N PHE A 87 6.68 3.73 -0.65
CA PHE A 87 6.70 5.03 0.01
C PHE A 87 5.40 5.23 0.80
N TYR A 88 5.49 5.27 2.13
CA TYR A 88 4.40 5.61 3.05
C TYR A 88 4.77 6.89 3.78
N MET A 89 4.39 8.04 3.24
CA MET A 89 4.90 9.33 3.64
C MET A 89 3.96 10.48 3.25
N ASP A 90 4.29 11.71 3.67
CA ASP A 90 3.65 12.92 3.17
C ASP A 90 3.94 13.14 1.67
N GLY A 91 2.94 13.68 0.98
CA GLY A 91 2.96 13.93 -0.45
C GLY A 91 3.06 15.39 -0.86
N GLY A 92 2.57 15.67 -2.06
CA GLY A 92 2.63 16.98 -2.69
C GLY A 92 4.06 17.42 -2.98
N GLY A 93 4.33 18.72 -2.88
CA GLY A 93 5.67 19.28 -3.09
C GLY A 93 6.70 18.88 -2.03
N ARG A 94 6.29 18.23 -0.94
CA ARG A 94 7.16 17.73 0.13
C ARG A 94 7.47 16.24 0.01
N HIS A 95 6.89 15.56 -0.97
CA HIS A 95 7.17 14.15 -1.19
C HIS A 95 8.67 13.92 -1.39
N GLU A 96 9.26 12.98 -0.66
CA GLU A 96 10.71 12.76 -0.68
C GLU A 96 11.24 12.43 -2.09
N VAL A 97 10.47 11.76 -2.93
CA VAL A 97 10.91 11.39 -4.30
C VAL A 97 11.11 12.59 -5.23
N VAL A 98 10.46 13.74 -4.97
CA VAL A 98 10.58 14.93 -5.82
C VAL A 98 11.68 15.89 -5.36
N GLN A 99 12.34 15.59 -4.25
CA GLN A 99 13.41 16.41 -3.72
C GLN A 99 14.70 16.30 -4.56
N GLU A 100 15.70 17.12 -4.21
CA GLU A 100 17.02 17.14 -4.85
C GLU A 100 16.98 17.37 -6.36
N ASN A 101 16.16 18.34 -6.78
CA ASN A 101 16.08 18.77 -8.19
C ASN A 101 15.86 17.59 -9.18
N GLY A 102 15.08 16.58 -8.76
CA GLY A 102 14.74 15.43 -9.59
C GLY A 102 15.78 14.29 -9.63
N ARG A 103 16.85 14.37 -8.84
CA ARG A 103 17.84 13.27 -8.76
C ARG A 103 17.20 11.97 -8.30
N ARG A 104 16.37 12.01 -7.26
CA ARG A 104 15.68 10.83 -6.74
C ARG A 104 14.69 10.24 -7.76
N MET A 105 13.98 11.09 -8.50
CA MET A 105 13.12 10.63 -9.59
C MET A 105 13.90 9.89 -10.68
N LYS A 106 15.07 10.39 -11.09
CA LYS A 106 15.94 9.69 -12.05
C LYS A 106 16.43 8.34 -11.51
N MET A 107 16.70 8.26 -10.21
CA MET A 107 17.07 7.00 -9.56
C MET A 107 15.92 5.99 -9.66
N ILE A 108 14.68 6.41 -9.36
CA ILE A 108 13.49 5.57 -9.45
C ILE A 108 13.20 5.16 -10.90
N ASP A 109 13.36 6.06 -11.87
CA ASP A 109 13.29 5.70 -13.30
C ASP A 109 14.33 4.62 -13.65
N GLY A 110 15.53 4.68 -13.08
CA GLY A 110 16.56 3.64 -13.22
C GLY A 110 16.18 2.31 -12.55
N TRP A 111 15.46 2.33 -11.43
CA TRP A 111 14.93 1.11 -10.79
C TRP A 111 13.81 0.50 -11.63
N THR A 112 12.85 1.32 -12.06
CA THR A 112 11.71 0.84 -12.84
C THR A 112 12.15 0.23 -14.18
N SER A 113 13.15 0.82 -14.85
CA SER A 113 13.69 0.24 -16.09
C SER A 113 14.31 -1.16 -15.93
N LYS A 114 14.61 -1.55 -14.68
CA LYS A 114 15.09 -2.89 -14.30
C LYS A 114 13.99 -3.79 -13.75
N GLY A 115 12.73 -3.35 -13.81
CA GLY A 115 11.58 -4.10 -13.32
C GLY A 115 11.37 -4.06 -11.81
N VAL A 116 11.97 -3.12 -11.10
CA VAL A 116 11.72 -2.91 -9.65
C VAL A 116 10.29 -2.42 -9.43
N GLY A 117 9.57 -3.02 -8.49
CA GLY A 117 8.23 -2.62 -8.10
C GLY A 117 8.21 -1.28 -7.35
N ILE A 118 7.21 -0.43 -7.63
CA ILE A 118 7.03 0.84 -6.90
C ILE A 118 5.63 0.89 -6.29
N GLY A 119 5.54 1.16 -4.99
CA GLY A 119 4.27 1.36 -4.27
C GLY A 119 4.23 2.71 -3.57
N CYS A 120 3.06 3.33 -3.56
CA CYS A 120 2.81 4.55 -2.79
C CYS A 120 1.56 4.38 -1.94
N MET A 121 1.64 4.80 -0.67
CA MET A 121 0.57 4.64 0.30
C MET A 121 0.15 5.98 0.88
N HIS A 122 -1.15 6.13 1.06
CA HIS A 122 -1.84 7.28 1.62
C HIS A 122 -1.43 8.60 0.93
N TYR A 123 -0.99 9.59 1.66
CA TYR A 123 -0.58 10.89 1.12
C TYR A 123 0.62 10.75 0.15
N GLY A 124 1.39 9.66 0.25
CA GLY A 124 2.45 9.32 -0.71
C GLY A 124 1.97 9.06 -2.15
N VAL A 125 0.67 8.99 -2.42
CA VAL A 125 0.13 8.94 -3.80
C VAL A 125 -0.03 10.33 -4.41
N GLU A 126 0.13 11.43 -3.63
CA GLU A 126 -0.01 12.80 -4.09
C GLU A 126 1.33 13.38 -4.55
N VAL A 127 1.35 13.92 -5.74
CA VAL A 127 2.46 14.74 -6.26
C VAL A 127 1.93 15.91 -7.07
N LEU A 128 2.73 16.94 -7.23
CA LEU A 128 2.39 18.05 -8.11
C LEU A 128 2.39 17.57 -9.57
N LYS A 129 1.33 17.90 -10.31
CA LYS A 129 1.11 17.50 -11.70
C LYS A 129 2.34 17.70 -12.58
N ASP A 130 2.89 18.93 -12.58
CA ASP A 130 3.98 19.31 -13.46
C ASP A 130 5.36 18.91 -12.93
N GLN A 131 5.45 18.39 -11.69
CA GLN A 131 6.70 17.96 -11.08
C GLN A 131 6.92 16.45 -11.26
N ALA A 132 5.91 15.61 -10.96
CA ALA A 132 6.06 14.16 -10.97
C ALA A 132 4.80 13.39 -11.42
N GLY A 133 3.71 14.07 -11.83
CA GLY A 133 2.49 13.39 -12.29
C GLY A 133 2.75 12.37 -13.41
N PRO A 134 3.49 12.71 -14.49
CA PRO A 134 3.83 11.75 -15.54
C PRO A 134 4.62 10.54 -15.04
N GLN A 135 5.56 10.74 -14.08
CA GLN A 135 6.35 9.67 -13.48
C GLN A 135 5.46 8.71 -12.68
N PHE A 136 4.59 9.24 -11.83
CA PHE A 136 3.68 8.43 -11.02
C PHE A 136 2.70 7.62 -11.89
N LYS A 137 2.20 8.19 -13.00
CA LYS A 137 1.43 7.42 -13.98
C LYS A 137 2.26 6.24 -14.53
N ARG A 138 3.56 6.44 -14.85
CA ARG A 138 4.43 5.35 -15.34
C ARG A 138 4.80 4.35 -14.26
N TRP A 139 5.08 4.80 -13.01
CA TRP A 139 5.56 3.93 -11.95
C TRP A 139 4.47 3.10 -11.30
N ILE A 140 3.36 3.76 -10.93
CA ILE A 140 2.28 3.16 -10.15
C ILE A 140 0.90 3.24 -10.83
N GLY A 141 0.82 3.76 -12.05
CA GLY A 141 -0.44 3.80 -12.83
C GLY A 141 -1.36 4.97 -12.53
N GLY A 142 -1.05 5.83 -11.58
CA GLY A 142 -1.88 6.97 -11.23
C GLY A 142 -1.36 7.77 -10.03
N TYR A 143 -1.97 8.92 -9.77
CA TYR A 143 -1.61 9.79 -8.65
C TYR A 143 -2.79 10.67 -8.23
N TYR A 144 -2.73 11.24 -7.04
CA TYR A 144 -3.60 12.30 -6.58
C TYR A 144 -3.11 13.64 -7.12
N GLU A 145 -4.01 14.36 -7.81
CA GLU A 145 -3.76 15.72 -8.29
C GLU A 145 -4.54 16.73 -7.45
N ASN A 146 -3.85 17.63 -6.78
CA ASN A 146 -4.49 18.68 -6.00
C ASN A 146 -5.49 19.47 -6.85
N SER A 147 -6.63 19.83 -6.29
CA SER A 147 -7.76 20.52 -6.95
C SER A 147 -8.46 19.73 -8.06
N PHE A 148 -8.08 18.50 -8.32
CA PHE A 148 -8.77 17.55 -9.19
C PHE A 148 -9.26 16.31 -8.44
N SER A 149 -8.39 15.66 -7.68
CA SER A 149 -8.74 14.58 -6.76
C SER A 149 -9.27 15.17 -5.44
N CYS A 150 -9.94 14.39 -4.63
CA CYS A 150 -10.44 14.83 -3.34
C CYS A 150 -10.17 13.78 -2.24
N ASN A 151 -10.11 14.26 -0.99
CA ASN A 151 -9.69 13.50 0.18
C ASN A 151 -10.64 13.66 1.37
N PRO A 152 -11.93 13.29 1.24
CA PRO A 152 -12.85 13.29 2.37
C PRO A 152 -12.51 12.18 3.37
N ILE A 153 -12.90 12.40 4.63
CA ILE A 153 -12.96 11.33 5.63
C ILE A 153 -14.35 10.69 5.52
N TRP A 154 -14.40 9.43 5.10
CA TRP A 154 -15.65 8.69 4.91
C TRP A 154 -15.44 7.19 5.11
N GLU A 155 -16.52 6.41 5.06
CA GLU A 155 -16.52 4.99 5.41
C GLU A 155 -17.08 4.13 4.26
N PRO A 156 -16.27 3.83 3.24
CA PRO A 156 -16.68 2.98 2.13
C PRO A 156 -16.88 1.53 2.54
N VAL A 157 -17.81 0.86 1.84
CA VAL A 157 -18.00 -0.59 1.89
C VAL A 157 -17.28 -1.22 0.71
N PHE A 158 -16.30 -2.04 0.98
CA PHE A 158 -15.61 -2.85 -0.03
C PHE A 158 -16.16 -4.27 0.02
N ASN A 159 -16.97 -4.64 -0.95
CA ASN A 159 -17.67 -5.93 -1.00
C ASN A 159 -17.54 -6.68 -2.33
N GLN A 160 -16.85 -6.10 -3.29
CA GLN A 160 -16.57 -6.69 -4.59
C GLN A 160 -15.09 -6.48 -4.90
N PHE A 161 -14.41 -7.56 -5.29
CA PHE A 161 -12.99 -7.54 -5.59
C PHE A 161 -12.72 -8.16 -6.97
N GLU A 162 -11.92 -7.49 -7.77
CA GLU A 162 -11.37 -8.07 -8.99
C GLU A 162 -10.48 -9.29 -8.64
N LYS A 163 -10.50 -10.33 -9.49
CA LYS A 163 -9.60 -11.47 -9.31
C LYS A 163 -8.14 -11.04 -9.54
N HIS A 164 -7.38 -10.94 -8.46
CA HIS A 164 -5.98 -10.52 -8.48
C HIS A 164 -5.23 -11.10 -7.25
N PRO A 165 -3.91 -11.36 -7.29
CA PRO A 165 -3.18 -11.81 -6.10
C PRO A 165 -3.38 -10.89 -4.88
N VAL A 166 -3.44 -9.58 -5.08
CA VAL A 166 -3.65 -8.59 -4.00
C VAL A 166 -4.99 -8.77 -3.27
N THR A 167 -6.00 -9.35 -3.92
CA THR A 167 -7.33 -9.58 -3.34
C THR A 167 -7.53 -11.00 -2.79
N GLN A 168 -6.52 -11.87 -2.86
CA GLN A 168 -6.61 -13.23 -2.34
C GLN A 168 -6.92 -13.24 -0.84
N GLY A 169 -7.93 -14.03 -0.45
CA GLY A 169 -8.37 -14.16 0.94
C GLY A 169 -8.99 -12.92 1.59
N VAL A 170 -9.10 -11.79 0.87
CA VAL A 170 -9.75 -10.57 1.37
C VAL A 170 -11.26 -10.77 1.39
N LYS A 171 -11.88 -10.55 2.55
CA LYS A 171 -13.33 -10.61 2.74
C LYS A 171 -13.92 -9.19 2.72
N PRO A 172 -15.22 -9.03 2.45
CA PRO A 172 -15.89 -7.74 2.55
C PRO A 172 -15.61 -7.04 3.88
N PHE A 173 -15.31 -5.74 3.80
CA PHE A 173 -15.08 -4.91 4.98
C PHE A 173 -15.53 -3.47 4.75
N GLN A 174 -15.75 -2.77 5.85
CA GLN A 174 -16.09 -1.36 5.90
C GLN A 174 -15.18 -0.70 6.92
N ILE A 175 -14.61 0.45 6.58
CA ILE A 175 -13.69 1.15 7.48
C ILE A 175 -13.61 2.63 7.15
N LYS A 176 -13.68 3.45 8.17
CA LYS A 176 -13.54 4.90 8.06
C LYS A 176 -12.07 5.28 7.93
N ASP A 177 -11.74 6.02 6.86
CA ASP A 177 -10.42 6.57 6.63
C ASP A 177 -10.51 7.88 5.83
N GLU A 178 -9.42 8.57 5.63
CA GLU A 178 -9.29 9.64 4.66
C GLU A 178 -9.03 9.03 3.27
N TRP A 179 -10.10 8.48 2.69
CA TRP A 179 -10.03 7.80 1.41
C TRP A 179 -10.05 8.78 0.25
N TYR A 180 -8.95 8.83 -0.51
CA TYR A 180 -8.85 9.67 -1.70
C TYR A 180 -9.52 9.01 -2.89
N PHE A 181 -10.16 9.84 -3.72
CA PHE A 181 -10.74 9.36 -4.97
C PHE A 181 -10.68 10.42 -6.09
N ASN A 182 -11.22 10.07 -7.27
CA ASN A 182 -11.06 10.83 -8.51
C ASN A 182 -9.58 11.04 -8.87
N MET A 183 -8.82 9.95 -8.84
CA MET A 183 -7.38 9.96 -9.13
C MET A 183 -7.10 10.19 -10.61
N ARG A 184 -5.91 10.67 -10.94
CA ARG A 184 -5.39 10.69 -12.31
C ARG A 184 -4.75 9.36 -12.63
N PHE A 185 -5.36 8.59 -13.52
CA PHE A 185 -4.83 7.30 -13.96
C PHE A 185 -4.13 7.40 -15.32
N ILE A 186 -3.43 6.33 -15.73
CA ILE A 186 -2.82 6.18 -17.05
C ILE A 186 -3.88 6.35 -18.14
N ALA A 187 -3.52 7.04 -19.24
CA ALA A 187 -4.38 7.29 -20.41
C ALA A 187 -5.84 7.66 -20.06
N ASP A 188 -6.00 8.39 -18.94
CA ASP A 188 -7.31 8.83 -18.43
C ASP A 188 -8.33 7.69 -18.26
N LEU A 189 -7.84 6.48 -17.94
CA LEU A 189 -8.72 5.36 -17.56
C LEU A 189 -9.64 5.81 -16.41
N PRO A 190 -10.90 5.33 -16.39
CA PRO A 190 -11.84 5.73 -15.34
C PRO A 190 -11.47 5.21 -13.95
N GLY A 191 -10.47 4.33 -13.85
CA GLY A 191 -9.94 3.80 -12.60
C GLY A 191 -10.81 2.77 -11.89
N ASN A 192 -12.08 2.65 -12.23
CA ASN A 192 -13.03 1.73 -11.58
C ASN A 192 -13.23 0.40 -12.32
N LYS A 193 -12.48 0.17 -13.39
CA LYS A 193 -12.52 -1.06 -14.20
C LYS A 193 -11.11 -1.45 -14.61
N ARG A 194 -10.92 -2.75 -14.78
CA ARG A 194 -9.71 -3.31 -15.41
C ARG A 194 -9.52 -2.71 -16.79
N GLY A 195 -8.29 -2.35 -17.14
CA GLY A 195 -7.94 -1.77 -18.43
C GLY A 195 -6.51 -2.00 -18.83
N LYS A 196 -6.19 -1.62 -20.07
CA LYS A 196 -4.82 -1.56 -20.59
C LYS A 196 -4.61 -0.21 -21.26
N ALA A 197 -3.48 0.42 -20.97
CA ALA A 197 -3.05 1.65 -21.61
C ALA A 197 -1.52 1.76 -21.52
N ASP A 198 -0.87 2.37 -22.50
CA ASP A 198 0.58 2.56 -22.57
C ASP A 198 1.38 1.25 -22.33
N ASN A 199 0.84 0.12 -22.82
CA ASN A 199 1.34 -1.24 -22.59
C ASN A 199 1.36 -1.69 -21.11
N MET A 200 0.67 -0.97 -20.22
CA MET A 200 0.46 -1.34 -18.82
C MET A 200 -0.91 -2.01 -18.66
N SER A 201 -1.00 -3.04 -17.83
CA SER A 201 -2.28 -3.52 -17.31
C SER A 201 -2.64 -2.84 -16.02
N PHE A 202 -3.88 -2.37 -15.91
CA PHE A 202 -4.43 -1.70 -14.74
C PHE A 202 -5.55 -2.53 -14.11
N VAL A 203 -5.50 -2.73 -12.80
CA VAL A 203 -6.51 -3.47 -12.04
C VAL A 203 -6.93 -2.64 -10.83
N PRO A 204 -8.22 -2.25 -10.71
CA PRO A 204 -8.71 -1.65 -9.49
C PRO A 204 -8.83 -2.74 -8.41
N ILE A 205 -8.32 -2.45 -7.22
CA ILE A 205 -8.27 -3.40 -6.11
C ILE A 205 -9.35 -3.10 -5.08
N LEU A 206 -9.42 -1.88 -4.58
CA LEU A 206 -10.47 -1.41 -3.67
C LEU A 206 -11.31 -0.36 -4.39
N VAL A 207 -12.58 -0.69 -4.59
CA VAL A 207 -13.54 0.15 -5.32
C VAL A 207 -14.79 0.33 -4.48
N ALA A 208 -15.26 1.57 -4.35
CA ALA A 208 -16.55 1.89 -3.76
C ALA A 208 -17.14 3.14 -4.42
N SER A 209 -18.43 3.36 -4.23
CA SER A 209 -19.15 4.53 -4.78
C SER A 209 -19.40 5.53 -3.65
N PRO A 210 -18.68 6.67 -3.61
CA PRO A 210 -19.02 7.75 -2.71
C PRO A 210 -20.43 8.25 -2.97
N ASP A 211 -21.20 8.44 -1.92
CA ASP A 211 -22.52 9.03 -2.01
C ASP A 211 -22.47 10.55 -2.29
N ASP A 212 -23.62 11.17 -2.43
CA ASP A 212 -23.73 12.60 -2.73
C ASP A 212 -23.21 13.46 -1.58
N GLU A 213 -23.35 13.03 -0.33
CA GLU A 213 -22.86 13.76 0.84
C GLU A 213 -21.32 13.80 0.84
N VAL A 214 -20.70 12.66 0.62
CA VAL A 214 -19.24 12.55 0.50
C VAL A 214 -18.70 13.40 -0.67
N ARG A 215 -19.39 13.38 -1.83
CA ARG A 215 -19.01 14.18 -3.00
C ARG A 215 -19.20 15.68 -2.81
N ASN A 216 -20.15 16.08 -2.00
CA ASN A 216 -20.40 17.48 -1.67
C ASN A 216 -19.42 18.05 -0.64
N GLY A 217 -18.62 17.19 0.02
CA GLY A 217 -17.62 17.61 1.00
C GLY A 217 -18.20 18.10 2.32
N PRO A 218 -17.44 18.79 3.12
CA PRO A 218 -16.09 19.31 2.80
C PRO A 218 -15.04 18.20 2.78
N TYR A 219 -14.02 18.35 1.90
CA TYR A 219 -12.83 17.50 1.91
C TYR A 219 -11.83 17.99 2.95
N VAL A 220 -10.79 17.20 3.24
CA VAL A 220 -9.79 17.60 4.23
C VAL A 220 -9.00 18.80 3.73
N HIS A 221 -8.42 18.70 2.53
CA HIS A 221 -7.70 19.83 1.91
C HIS A 221 -7.44 19.58 0.40
N PRO A 222 -7.71 20.58 -0.46
CA PRO A 222 -8.57 21.76 -0.23
C PRO A 222 -10.01 21.38 0.09
N LYS A 223 -10.74 22.28 0.72
CA LYS A 223 -12.08 21.98 1.28
C LYS A 223 -13.14 21.60 0.23
N GLY A 224 -12.93 21.93 -1.05
CA GLY A 224 -13.96 21.74 -2.05
C GLY A 224 -15.24 22.55 -1.77
N PRO A 225 -16.40 22.11 -2.25
CA PRO A 225 -16.55 21.02 -3.21
C PRO A 225 -16.02 21.38 -4.60
N TYR A 226 -15.82 20.34 -5.44
CA TYR A 226 -15.49 20.52 -6.85
C TYR A 226 -16.66 20.09 -7.73
N GLU A 227 -17.06 20.93 -8.68
CA GLU A 227 -18.19 20.66 -9.56
C GLU A 227 -18.06 19.32 -10.31
N HIS A 228 -16.87 19.01 -10.84
CA HIS A 228 -16.62 17.76 -11.56
C HIS A 228 -16.72 16.51 -10.66
N ILE A 229 -16.48 16.64 -9.34
CA ILE A 229 -16.69 15.56 -8.36
C ILE A 229 -18.18 15.37 -8.11
N GLN A 230 -18.92 16.47 -7.95
CA GLN A 230 -20.38 16.46 -7.75
C GLN A 230 -21.11 15.89 -8.97
N GLN A 231 -20.68 16.24 -10.20
CA GLN A 231 -21.23 15.72 -11.44
C GLN A 231 -20.98 14.22 -11.66
N ALA A 232 -19.98 13.65 -10.99
CA ALA A 232 -19.67 12.22 -11.08
C ALA A 232 -20.50 11.33 -10.14
N LYS A 233 -21.74 11.72 -9.82
CA LYS A 233 -22.69 10.98 -8.98
C LYS A 233 -22.85 9.52 -9.44
N GLY A 234 -22.85 8.60 -8.46
CA GLY A 234 -23.01 7.16 -8.73
C GLY A 234 -21.80 6.48 -9.37
N ARG A 235 -20.75 7.22 -9.76
CA ARG A 235 -19.55 6.62 -10.30
C ARG A 235 -18.76 5.92 -9.17
N ALA A 236 -18.40 4.66 -9.39
CA ALA A 236 -17.49 3.95 -8.53
C ALA A 236 -16.05 4.49 -8.70
N GLU A 237 -15.30 4.55 -7.62
CA GLU A 237 -13.96 5.12 -7.54
C GLU A 237 -12.97 4.08 -7.01
N ALA A 238 -11.76 4.04 -7.55
CA ALA A 238 -10.70 3.20 -7.01
C ALA A 238 -9.91 3.94 -5.93
N MET A 239 -9.80 3.34 -4.77
CA MET A 239 -8.98 3.78 -3.65
C MET A 239 -7.70 2.95 -3.46
N MET A 240 -7.63 1.78 -4.09
CA MET A 240 -6.40 1.02 -4.29
C MET A 240 -6.41 0.46 -5.71
N TRP A 241 -5.27 0.48 -6.35
CA TRP A 241 -5.08 -0.06 -7.71
C TRP A 241 -3.72 -0.70 -7.84
N ALA A 242 -3.58 -1.59 -8.82
CA ALA A 242 -2.36 -2.28 -9.18
C ALA A 242 -2.10 -2.17 -10.68
N VAL A 243 -0.84 -2.09 -11.06
CA VAL A 243 -0.41 -2.11 -12.46
C VAL A 243 0.75 -3.07 -12.67
N GLU A 244 0.74 -3.72 -13.85
CA GLU A 244 1.90 -4.42 -14.37
C GLU A 244 2.46 -3.59 -15.53
N ARG A 245 3.76 -3.30 -15.47
CA ARG A 245 4.45 -2.43 -16.41
C ARG A 245 5.13 -3.23 -17.52
N PRO A 246 5.39 -2.61 -18.70
CA PRO A 246 6.06 -3.30 -19.81
C PRO A 246 7.51 -3.68 -19.52
N ASP A 247 8.16 -3.06 -18.52
CA ASP A 247 9.50 -3.41 -18.04
C ASP A 247 9.53 -4.68 -17.14
N GLY A 248 8.38 -5.33 -16.96
CA GLY A 248 8.22 -6.50 -16.09
C GLY A 248 8.10 -6.16 -14.60
N GLY A 249 8.11 -4.87 -14.26
CA GLY A 249 7.86 -4.40 -12.91
C GLY A 249 6.38 -4.23 -12.61
N ARG A 250 6.09 -4.02 -11.34
CA ARG A 250 4.73 -3.82 -10.80
C ARG A 250 4.62 -2.48 -10.13
N GLY A 251 3.39 -1.98 -9.99
CA GLY A 251 3.15 -0.75 -9.24
C GLY A 251 1.81 -0.82 -8.52
N PHE A 252 1.67 -0.13 -7.40
CA PHE A 252 0.37 0.09 -6.78
C PHE A 252 0.27 1.46 -6.11
N GLY A 253 -0.96 1.96 -6.01
CA GLY A 253 -1.31 3.06 -5.11
C GLY A 253 -2.41 2.60 -4.16
N PHE A 254 -2.32 3.02 -2.91
CA PHE A 254 -3.28 2.76 -1.85
C PHE A 254 -3.57 4.05 -1.08
N THR A 255 -4.82 4.52 -1.09
CA THR A 255 -5.17 5.84 -0.55
C THR A 255 -5.58 5.85 0.92
N GLY A 256 -5.85 4.69 1.52
CA GLY A 256 -6.00 4.54 2.96
C GLY A 256 -4.68 4.69 3.72
N GLY A 257 -4.72 4.64 5.04
CA GLY A 257 -3.53 4.73 5.89
C GLY A 257 -3.40 6.03 6.67
N HIS A 258 -4.45 6.86 6.69
CA HIS A 258 -4.49 8.07 7.50
C HIS A 258 -4.54 7.76 8.99
N PHE A 259 -5.47 6.89 9.39
CA PHE A 259 -5.63 6.50 10.79
C PHE A 259 -4.85 5.22 11.09
N HIS A 260 -3.90 5.32 12.01
CA HIS A 260 -3.04 4.19 12.39
C HIS A 260 -3.83 3.01 12.96
N ASP A 261 -4.90 3.28 13.70
CA ASP A 261 -5.75 2.25 14.32
C ASP A 261 -6.44 1.34 13.30
N ASN A 262 -6.55 1.77 12.05
CA ASN A 262 -7.12 0.98 10.95
C ASN A 262 -6.30 -0.28 10.65
N TRP A 263 -5.03 -0.32 11.03
CA TRP A 263 -4.21 -1.55 10.91
C TRP A 263 -4.72 -2.70 11.79
N SER A 264 -5.64 -2.45 12.74
CA SER A 264 -6.32 -3.49 13.51
C SER A 264 -7.30 -4.32 12.66
N ASN A 265 -7.85 -3.77 11.57
CA ASN A 265 -8.78 -4.47 10.69
C ASN A 265 -8.02 -5.49 9.81
N ASP A 266 -8.35 -6.77 9.95
CA ASP A 266 -7.65 -7.87 9.28
C ASP A 266 -7.73 -7.79 7.75
N ASN A 267 -8.86 -7.40 7.17
CA ASN A 267 -9.03 -7.34 5.72
C ASN A 267 -8.38 -6.10 5.10
N TYR A 268 -8.44 -4.97 5.80
CA TYR A 268 -7.70 -3.76 5.44
C TYR A 268 -6.19 -4.01 5.45
N ARG A 269 -5.69 -4.66 6.50
CA ARG A 269 -4.29 -5.03 6.60
C ARG A 269 -3.89 -6.08 5.57
N LYS A 270 -4.72 -7.13 5.38
CA LYS A 270 -4.48 -8.22 4.42
C LYS A 270 -4.30 -7.71 2.99
N VAL A 271 -5.18 -6.82 2.50
CA VAL A 271 -5.07 -6.30 1.14
C VAL A 271 -3.76 -5.54 0.93
N VAL A 272 -3.29 -4.82 1.94
CA VAL A 272 -2.00 -4.10 1.87
C VAL A 272 -0.83 -5.07 1.92
N LEU A 273 -0.84 -6.05 2.84
CA LEU A 273 0.22 -7.07 2.93
C LEU A 273 0.33 -7.89 1.63
N ASN A 274 -0.79 -8.30 1.07
CA ASN A 274 -0.82 -8.95 -0.25
C ASN A 274 -0.20 -8.05 -1.33
N GLY A 275 -0.53 -6.75 -1.31
CA GLY A 275 0.02 -5.75 -2.23
C GLY A 275 1.54 -5.63 -2.13
N LEU A 276 2.07 -5.61 -0.91
CA LEU A 276 3.51 -5.54 -0.64
C LEU A 276 4.26 -6.78 -1.16
N VAL A 277 3.74 -7.98 -0.85
CA VAL A 277 4.33 -9.25 -1.31
C VAL A 277 4.25 -9.36 -2.83
N TRP A 278 3.07 -9.09 -3.41
CA TRP A 278 2.90 -9.10 -4.86
C TRP A 278 3.84 -8.12 -5.55
N LEU A 279 4.01 -6.91 -5.02
CA LEU A 279 4.87 -5.88 -5.59
C LEU A 279 6.32 -6.35 -5.71
N ALA A 280 6.81 -7.05 -4.67
CA ALA A 280 8.15 -7.64 -4.62
C ALA A 280 8.26 -8.94 -5.42
N LYS A 281 7.24 -9.30 -6.22
CA LYS A 281 7.16 -10.55 -7.01
C LYS A 281 7.09 -11.81 -6.16
N GLY A 282 6.85 -11.70 -4.86
CA GLY A 282 6.57 -12.83 -3.98
C GLY A 282 5.23 -13.49 -4.29
N GLU A 283 5.08 -14.73 -3.84
CA GLU A 283 3.84 -15.48 -3.95
C GLU A 283 2.85 -15.07 -2.85
N VAL A 284 1.65 -14.68 -3.26
CA VAL A 284 0.55 -14.43 -2.32
C VAL A 284 -0.26 -15.72 -2.20
N PRO A 285 -0.39 -16.30 -0.99
CA PRO A 285 -1.19 -17.51 -0.77
C PRO A 285 -2.67 -17.31 -1.12
N GLU A 286 -3.40 -18.39 -1.43
CA GLU A 286 -4.82 -18.33 -1.79
C GLU A 286 -5.68 -17.64 -0.72
N ASN A 287 -5.36 -17.83 0.56
CA ASN A 287 -6.02 -17.16 1.69
C ASN A 287 -5.45 -15.78 2.04
N GLY A 288 -4.53 -15.27 1.21
CA GLY A 288 -3.80 -14.03 1.45
C GLY A 288 -2.77 -14.17 2.58
N ILE A 289 -2.07 -13.08 2.87
CA ILE A 289 -1.08 -13.03 3.96
C ILE A 289 -1.81 -12.98 5.30
N GLU A 290 -1.62 -14.00 6.11
CA GLU A 290 -2.17 -14.09 7.45
C GLU A 290 -1.31 -13.29 8.44
N SER A 291 -1.96 -12.53 9.30
CA SER A 291 -1.30 -11.71 10.33
C SER A 291 -2.23 -11.43 11.50
N SER A 292 -1.67 -11.14 12.65
CA SER A 292 -2.40 -10.67 13.82
C SER A 292 -1.77 -9.41 14.37
N VAL A 293 -2.58 -8.47 14.84
CA VAL A 293 -2.15 -7.22 15.45
C VAL A 293 -2.88 -7.05 16.77
N SER A 294 -2.12 -6.93 17.84
CA SER A 294 -2.63 -6.66 19.18
C SER A 294 -2.72 -5.15 19.45
N GLU A 295 -3.41 -4.78 20.50
CA GLU A 295 -3.43 -3.38 20.99
C GLU A 295 -2.01 -2.88 21.33
N ALA A 296 -1.16 -3.74 21.88
CA ALA A 296 0.24 -3.42 22.16
C ALA A 296 1.02 -3.09 20.88
N ASP A 297 0.74 -3.79 19.79
CA ASP A 297 1.36 -3.52 18.48
C ASP A 297 0.93 -2.17 17.92
N LEU A 298 -0.35 -1.82 18.05
CA LEU A 298 -0.89 -0.52 17.61
C LEU A 298 -0.35 0.65 18.45
N ASN A 299 0.07 0.40 19.67
CA ASN A 299 0.64 1.43 20.56
C ASN A 299 2.18 1.48 20.51
N ALA A 300 2.81 0.54 19.81
CA ALA A 300 4.26 0.50 19.68
C ALA A 300 4.76 1.51 18.63
N ASN A 301 5.95 2.08 18.88
CA ASN A 301 6.69 2.91 17.93
C ASN A 301 5.95 4.15 17.38
N LEU A 302 4.91 4.62 18.07
CA LEU A 302 4.20 5.83 17.67
C LEU A 302 5.15 7.03 17.63
N ASP A 303 4.96 7.88 16.63
CA ASP A 303 5.76 9.06 16.44
C ASP A 303 5.58 10.07 17.60
N PRO A 304 6.65 10.72 18.09
CA PRO A 304 6.53 11.82 19.02
C PRO A 304 5.88 13.03 18.31
N LYS A 305 4.58 13.21 18.50
CA LYS A 305 3.80 14.29 17.89
C LYS A 305 3.73 15.51 18.79
N PRO A 306 3.87 16.74 18.27
CA PRO A 306 3.73 17.94 19.07
C PRO A 306 2.29 18.07 19.60
N VAL A 307 2.13 18.12 20.91
CA VAL A 307 0.84 18.44 21.53
C VAL A 307 0.49 19.90 21.20
N LYS A 308 -0.61 20.13 20.47
CA LYS A 308 -1.09 21.50 20.23
C LYS A 308 -1.39 22.18 21.55
N LYS A 309 -0.60 23.19 21.93
CA LYS A 309 -0.94 24.05 23.07
C LYS A 309 -2.32 24.66 22.84
N PRO A 310 -3.21 24.63 23.84
CA PRO A 310 -4.54 25.23 23.68
C PRO A 310 -4.37 26.71 23.27
N LYS A 311 -5.07 27.11 22.19
CA LYS A 311 -5.08 28.53 21.77
C LYS A 311 -5.57 29.36 22.96
N LYS A 312 -4.73 30.24 23.50
CA LYS A 312 -5.19 31.24 24.46
C LYS A 312 -6.37 31.99 23.82
N LYS A 313 -7.55 31.87 24.41
CA LYS A 313 -8.68 32.71 24.01
C LYS A 313 -8.22 34.16 24.16
N LYS A 314 -8.14 34.87 23.05
CA LYS A 314 -7.97 36.34 23.09
C LYS A 314 -9.20 36.87 23.83
N LYS A 315 -8.94 37.52 24.98
CA LYS A 315 -9.94 38.28 25.71
C LYS A 315 -10.32 39.51 24.87
#